data_cbda65c2406e175020d271bc4d9e7892
#
_entry.id   cbda65c2406e175020d271bc4d9e7892
#
_cell.length_a   1.000
_cell.length_b   1.000
_cell.length_c   1.000
_cell.angle_alpha   90.00
_cell.angle_beta   90.00
_cell.angle_gamma   90.00
#
_symmetry.space_group_name_H-M   'P 1'
#
loop_
_entity.id
_entity.type
_entity.pdbx_description
1 polymer ?
#
loop_
_entity_poly.entity_id
_entity_poly.type
_entity_poly.pdbx_seq_one_letter_code
_entity_poly.pdbx_strand_id
1 'polypeptide(L)'
;MNQLLIDLKNKLNPIVELINDKNDVFYFDYPLHLNVGDLLIYHGTEQFFKDHHINVTLKRCEYDLDLEEVKAKITPNTTILLHGGGNFGDLYPQHQKIREEMVTHFPNNRIIVLPQTAYFKHEENLQKSAALFRSHSDCHLLARDERTENLFAQFSDHVYLSPDMAHQLYDTMETKQGTTGEQLYFLRKDIEASDVEKNILAQLPANSNVKDWEDILSTEDDVVLALSWRISKMAKKFGLGWLKDLCHQFWYAYTQRIVKRVAQVFLANDKVTTTRLHGHIFSCLLEIPNRVCDN
;
A
#
# COMPACT_ATOMS: atom_id res chain seq x y z
N MET A 1 -17.65 -13.92 -11.85
CA MET A 1 -16.49 -13.93 -10.92
C MET A 1 -15.29 -14.60 -11.61
N ASN A 2 -14.15 -13.93 -11.57
CA ASN A 2 -12.92 -14.44 -12.17
C ASN A 2 -12.17 -15.32 -11.17
N GLN A 3 -12.03 -16.64 -11.44
CA GLN A 3 -11.40 -17.59 -10.51
C GLN A 3 -9.96 -17.20 -10.16
N LEU A 4 -9.19 -16.65 -11.11
CA LEU A 4 -7.81 -16.21 -10.85
C LEU A 4 -7.75 -15.10 -9.79
N LEU A 5 -8.69 -14.15 -9.81
CA LEU A 5 -8.73 -13.06 -8.83
C LEU A 5 -9.19 -13.56 -7.46
N ILE A 6 -10.10 -14.53 -7.41
CA ILE A 6 -10.46 -15.24 -6.17
C ILE A 6 -9.24 -15.93 -5.59
N ASP A 7 -8.48 -16.64 -6.42
CA ASP A 7 -7.29 -17.35 -5.98
C ASP A 7 -6.20 -16.38 -5.47
N LEU A 8 -6.02 -15.21 -6.12
CA LEU A 8 -5.11 -14.16 -5.64
C LEU A 8 -5.56 -13.61 -4.28
N LYS A 9 -6.86 -13.30 -4.11
CA LYS A 9 -7.41 -12.88 -2.82
C LYS A 9 -7.16 -13.94 -1.74
N ASN A 10 -7.43 -15.20 -2.03
CA ASN A 10 -7.26 -16.31 -1.09
C ASN A 10 -5.79 -16.55 -0.70
N LYS A 11 -4.83 -16.21 -1.56
CA LYS A 11 -3.40 -16.28 -1.25
C LYS A 11 -2.95 -15.28 -0.18
N LEU A 12 -3.80 -14.33 0.20
CA LEU A 12 -3.56 -13.43 1.35
C LEU A 12 -3.92 -14.09 2.69
N ASN A 13 -4.79 -15.09 2.70
CA ASN A 13 -5.27 -15.74 3.92
C ASN A 13 -4.16 -16.26 4.86
N PRO A 14 -3.03 -16.84 4.37
CA PRO A 14 -1.94 -17.27 5.24
C PRO A 14 -1.34 -16.19 6.12
N ILE A 15 -1.49 -14.90 5.78
CA ILE A 15 -1.04 -13.79 6.63
C ILE A 15 -1.72 -13.83 8.01
N VAL A 16 -2.96 -14.32 8.06
CA VAL A 16 -3.72 -14.44 9.31
C VAL A 16 -3.04 -15.38 10.31
N GLU A 17 -2.43 -16.45 9.81
CA GLU A 17 -1.73 -17.45 10.63
C GLU A 17 -0.43 -16.91 11.24
N LEU A 18 0.08 -15.81 10.69
CA LEU A 18 1.26 -15.13 11.23
C LEU A 18 0.90 -14.19 12.40
N ILE A 19 -0.36 -13.87 12.64
CA ILE A 19 -0.80 -12.95 13.70
C ILE A 19 -0.97 -13.72 15.01
N ASN A 20 -0.24 -13.32 16.06
CA ASN A 20 -0.27 -14.00 17.36
C ASN A 20 -1.65 -13.90 18.03
N ASP A 21 -2.18 -12.69 18.12
CA ASP A 21 -3.53 -12.40 18.64
C ASP A 21 -4.23 -11.40 17.74
N LYS A 22 -5.33 -11.83 17.14
CA LYS A 22 -6.15 -10.96 16.27
C LYS A 22 -6.80 -9.78 17.01
N ASN A 23 -6.84 -9.81 18.34
CA ASN A 23 -7.37 -8.73 19.15
C ASN A 23 -6.32 -7.74 19.64
N ASP A 24 -5.03 -8.01 19.38
CA ASP A 24 -3.92 -7.17 19.79
C ASP A 24 -2.94 -6.95 18.64
N VAL A 25 -3.37 -6.15 17.69
CA VAL A 25 -2.61 -5.83 16.47
C VAL A 25 -2.35 -4.33 16.40
N PHE A 26 -1.12 -3.95 16.12
CA PHE A 26 -0.73 -2.59 15.74
C PHE A 26 -0.48 -2.53 14.24
N TYR A 27 -0.90 -1.44 13.59
CA TYR A 27 -0.68 -1.24 12.16
C TYR A 27 -0.07 0.13 11.89
N PHE A 28 1.12 0.14 11.31
CA PHE A 28 1.91 1.35 11.11
C PHE A 28 2.23 1.61 9.65
N ASP A 29 2.54 2.90 9.38
CA ASP A 29 2.92 3.41 8.09
C ASP A 29 1.80 3.39 7.04
N TYR A 30 0.51 3.51 7.47
CA TYR A 30 -0.56 3.67 6.50
C TYR A 30 -0.36 4.97 5.68
N PRO A 31 -0.71 4.98 4.37
CA PRO A 31 -0.39 6.10 3.50
C PRO A 31 -1.21 7.35 3.85
N LEU A 32 -0.54 8.42 4.24
CA LEU A 32 -1.12 9.76 4.36
C LEU A 32 -0.59 10.64 3.21
N HIS A 33 -0.88 10.21 1.98
CA HIS A 33 -0.52 10.85 0.71
C HIS A 33 -1.49 10.43 -0.40
N LEU A 34 -1.41 11.07 -1.58
CA LEU A 34 -2.37 10.93 -2.66
C LEU A 34 -1.95 9.94 -3.77
N ASN A 35 -0.96 9.08 -3.55
CA ASN A 35 -0.71 7.98 -4.49
C ASN A 35 -1.86 6.97 -4.41
N VAL A 36 -2.72 6.95 -5.42
CA VAL A 36 -3.92 6.09 -5.43
C VAL A 36 -3.55 4.60 -5.41
N GLY A 37 -2.40 4.21 -5.96
CA GLY A 37 -1.91 2.84 -5.86
C GLY A 37 -1.73 2.40 -4.39
N ASP A 38 -1.09 3.23 -3.58
CA ASP A 38 -0.91 2.95 -2.16
C ASP A 38 -2.24 3.06 -1.38
N LEU A 39 -3.17 3.92 -1.82
CA LEU A 39 -4.52 3.94 -1.26
C LEU A 39 -5.29 2.63 -1.53
N LEU A 40 -5.11 1.99 -2.69
CA LEU A 40 -5.69 0.67 -2.96
C LEU A 40 -5.12 -0.40 -2.02
N ILE A 41 -3.80 -0.40 -1.80
CA ILE A 41 -3.15 -1.28 -0.82
C ILE A 41 -3.73 -1.05 0.58
N TYR A 42 -3.87 0.21 0.98
CA TYR A 42 -4.42 0.59 2.28
C TYR A 42 -5.86 0.10 2.46
N HIS A 43 -6.73 0.37 1.50
CA HIS A 43 -8.11 -0.11 1.56
C HIS A 43 -8.21 -1.63 1.49
N GLY A 44 -7.33 -2.30 0.73
CA GLY A 44 -7.20 -3.75 0.72
C GLY A 44 -6.80 -4.30 2.09
N THR A 45 -5.84 -3.65 2.74
CA THR A 45 -5.39 -4.02 4.09
C THR A 45 -6.52 -3.83 5.13
N GLU A 46 -7.24 -2.72 5.09
CA GLU A 46 -8.39 -2.48 5.99
C GLU A 46 -9.54 -3.47 5.72
N GLN A 47 -9.77 -3.83 4.46
CA GLN A 47 -10.75 -4.87 4.11
C GLN A 47 -10.30 -6.25 4.63
N PHE A 48 -9.00 -6.57 4.54
CA PHE A 48 -8.43 -7.79 5.11
C PHE A 48 -8.64 -7.87 6.62
N PHE A 49 -8.43 -6.78 7.35
CA PHE A 49 -8.71 -6.74 8.79
C PHE A 49 -10.17 -7.02 9.08
N LYS A 50 -11.07 -6.44 8.30
CA LYS A 50 -12.52 -6.65 8.45
C LYS A 50 -12.93 -8.10 8.15
N ASP A 51 -12.47 -8.66 7.02
CA ASP A 51 -12.86 -9.99 6.56
C ASP A 51 -12.38 -11.09 7.53
N HIS A 52 -11.23 -10.87 8.18
CA HIS A 52 -10.63 -11.83 9.10
C HIS A 52 -10.85 -11.52 10.58
N HIS A 53 -11.69 -10.51 10.89
CA HIS A 53 -12.01 -10.08 12.25
C HIS A 53 -10.75 -9.72 13.07
N ILE A 54 -9.81 -9.00 12.43
CA ILE A 54 -8.59 -8.52 13.09
C ILE A 54 -8.89 -7.15 13.70
N ASN A 55 -8.75 -7.07 15.03
CA ASN A 55 -8.92 -5.84 15.78
C ASN A 55 -7.58 -5.10 15.90
N VAL A 56 -7.42 -4.04 15.11
CA VAL A 56 -6.24 -3.20 15.15
C VAL A 56 -6.41 -2.13 16.21
N THR A 57 -5.69 -2.27 17.31
CA THR A 57 -5.83 -1.44 18.51
C THR A 57 -5.02 -0.14 18.46
N LEU A 58 -4.03 -0.07 17.56
CA LEU A 58 -3.24 1.15 17.31
C LEU A 58 -2.90 1.28 15.82
N LYS A 59 -3.28 2.41 15.20
CA LYS A 59 -2.95 2.74 13.81
C LYS A 59 -2.24 4.08 13.76
N ARG A 60 -1.05 4.15 13.12
CA ARG A 60 -0.26 5.38 12.98
C ARG A 60 0.40 5.46 11.62
N CYS A 61 0.44 6.66 11.06
CA CYS A 61 1.20 6.98 9.86
C CYS A 61 2.57 7.59 10.22
N GLU A 62 3.40 7.89 9.24
CA GLU A 62 4.73 8.51 9.44
C GLU A 62 4.67 9.83 10.22
N TYR A 63 3.57 10.60 10.10
CA TYR A 63 3.45 11.93 10.70
C TYR A 63 3.04 11.92 12.18
N ASP A 64 2.37 10.87 12.63
CA ASP A 64 1.82 10.80 13.99
C ASP A 64 2.33 9.61 14.82
N LEU A 65 3.17 8.74 14.23
CA LEU A 65 3.82 7.65 14.94
C LEU A 65 4.73 8.21 16.06
N ASP A 66 4.53 7.71 17.26
CA ASP A 66 5.26 8.08 18.47
C ASP A 66 5.68 6.81 19.21
N LEU A 67 6.99 6.59 19.33
CA LEU A 67 7.55 5.38 19.97
C LEU A 67 7.15 5.27 21.44
N GLU A 68 7.02 6.37 22.16
CA GLU A 68 6.61 6.33 23.56
C GLU A 68 5.14 5.92 23.70
N GLU A 69 4.27 6.35 22.78
CA GLU A 69 2.90 5.85 22.72
C GLU A 69 2.86 4.34 22.44
N VAL A 70 3.68 3.87 21.50
CA VAL A 70 3.76 2.44 21.17
C VAL A 70 4.25 1.63 22.37
N LYS A 71 5.36 2.04 23.02
CA LYS A 71 5.91 1.40 24.22
C LYS A 71 4.91 1.33 25.36
N ALA A 72 4.07 2.36 25.52
CA ALA A 72 3.09 2.41 26.60
C ALA A 72 1.88 1.47 26.37
N LYS A 73 1.63 1.06 25.13
CA LYS A 73 0.45 0.26 24.76
C LYS A 73 0.77 -1.19 24.38
N ILE A 74 2.00 -1.46 23.96
CA ILE A 74 2.40 -2.77 23.45
C ILE A 74 2.40 -3.82 24.55
N THR A 75 1.94 -5.03 24.22
CA THR A 75 2.00 -6.22 25.08
C THR A 75 2.93 -7.26 24.47
N PRO A 76 3.34 -8.31 25.21
CA PRO A 76 4.13 -9.40 24.63
C PRO A 76 3.45 -10.14 23.47
N ASN A 77 2.11 -10.10 23.39
CA ASN A 77 1.33 -10.77 22.35
C ASN A 77 1.01 -9.86 21.15
N THR A 78 1.29 -8.57 21.27
CA THR A 78 1.02 -7.61 20.18
C THR A 78 1.81 -7.98 18.92
N THR A 79 1.10 -8.13 17.80
CA THR A 79 1.71 -8.25 16.47
C THR A 79 1.77 -6.89 15.81
N ILE A 80 2.95 -6.47 15.34
CA ILE A 80 3.14 -5.22 14.60
C ILE A 80 3.07 -5.51 13.11
N LEU A 81 2.11 -4.90 12.43
CA LEU A 81 1.98 -4.92 10.97
C LEU A 81 2.52 -3.62 10.39
N LEU A 82 3.38 -3.72 9.39
CA LEU A 82 3.93 -2.59 8.64
C LEU A 82 3.34 -2.58 7.23
N HIS A 83 2.90 -1.40 6.78
CA HIS A 83 2.19 -1.24 5.50
C HIS A 83 2.97 -1.82 4.33
N GLY A 84 2.23 -2.42 3.38
CA GLY A 84 2.74 -2.98 2.14
C GLY A 84 3.08 -1.91 1.08
N GLY A 85 3.40 -2.33 -0.13
CA GLY A 85 3.59 -1.41 -1.25
C GLY A 85 4.93 -1.53 -1.96
N GLY A 86 5.45 -0.41 -2.46
CA GLY A 86 6.71 -0.35 -3.22
C GLY A 86 7.76 0.56 -2.61
N ASN A 87 7.71 0.77 -1.29
CA ASN A 87 8.54 1.75 -0.60
C ASN A 87 9.53 1.14 0.41
N PHE A 88 9.85 -0.16 0.29
CA PHE A 88 10.89 -0.81 1.09
C PHE A 88 12.26 -0.55 0.47
N GLY A 89 13.13 0.15 1.21
CA GLY A 89 14.48 0.46 0.78
C GLY A 89 14.85 1.93 0.88
N ASP A 90 15.89 2.36 0.16
CA ASP A 90 16.49 3.68 0.31
C ASP A 90 15.95 4.76 -0.65
N LEU A 91 14.98 4.40 -1.50
CA LEU A 91 14.28 5.38 -2.34
C LEU A 91 13.34 6.28 -1.52
N TYR A 92 12.71 5.70 -0.49
CA TYR A 92 11.80 6.39 0.43
C TYR A 92 12.27 6.20 1.88
N PRO A 93 13.34 6.93 2.30
CA PRO A 93 14.06 6.66 3.53
C PRO A 93 13.21 6.84 4.80
N GLN A 94 12.18 7.69 4.78
CA GLN A 94 11.28 7.88 5.92
C GLN A 94 10.46 6.61 6.22
N HIS A 95 9.97 5.90 5.21
CA HIS A 95 9.24 4.63 5.39
C HIS A 95 10.17 3.51 5.86
N GLN A 96 11.39 3.44 5.28
CA GLN A 96 12.39 2.47 5.73
C GLN A 96 12.81 2.71 7.17
N LYS A 97 12.97 3.97 7.58
CA LYS A 97 13.29 4.34 8.97
C LYS A 97 12.23 3.84 9.96
N ILE A 98 10.93 3.97 9.64
CA ILE A 98 9.85 3.44 10.50
C ILE A 98 10.01 1.94 10.72
N ARG A 99 10.28 1.17 9.66
CA ARG A 99 10.51 -0.28 9.75
C ARG A 99 11.70 -0.61 10.62
N GLU A 100 12.82 0.09 10.42
CA GLU A 100 14.05 -0.08 11.20
C GLU A 100 13.85 0.29 12.68
N GLU A 101 13.08 1.35 12.97
CA GLU A 101 12.71 1.72 14.34
C GLU A 101 11.87 0.63 15.01
N MET A 102 10.89 0.04 14.32
CA MET A 102 10.08 -1.06 14.88
C MET A 102 10.94 -2.28 15.20
N VAL A 103 11.78 -2.70 14.27
CA VAL A 103 12.71 -3.83 14.47
C VAL A 103 13.67 -3.59 15.64
N THR A 104 14.16 -2.35 15.79
CA THR A 104 15.12 -1.99 16.84
C THR A 104 14.48 -1.93 18.22
N HIS A 105 13.30 -1.31 18.32
CA HIS A 105 12.70 -0.98 19.62
C HIS A 105 11.79 -2.08 20.18
N PHE A 106 11.36 -3.03 19.33
CA PHE A 106 10.43 -4.10 19.73
C PHE A 106 10.97 -5.50 19.40
N PRO A 107 12.17 -5.86 19.92
CA PRO A 107 12.89 -7.09 19.54
C PRO A 107 12.17 -8.38 19.95
N ASN A 108 11.18 -8.29 20.84
CA ASN A 108 10.45 -9.45 21.37
C ASN A 108 9.02 -9.57 20.81
N ASN A 109 8.60 -8.63 19.96
CA ASN A 109 7.28 -8.65 19.34
C ASN A 109 7.37 -9.16 17.91
N ARG A 110 6.39 -9.93 17.47
CA ARG A 110 6.30 -10.31 16.07
C ARG A 110 6.07 -9.09 15.20
N ILE A 111 6.91 -8.95 14.17
CA ILE A 111 6.81 -7.91 13.15
C ILE A 111 6.51 -8.57 11.81
N ILE A 112 5.49 -8.09 11.14
CA ILE A 112 5.10 -8.56 9.80
C ILE A 112 5.11 -7.34 8.86
N VAL A 113 5.99 -7.38 7.86
CA VAL A 113 5.95 -6.43 6.75
C VAL A 113 4.99 -7.00 5.70
N LEU A 114 3.87 -6.32 5.49
CA LEU A 114 2.87 -6.69 4.49
C LEU A 114 3.47 -6.63 3.07
N PRO A 115 2.86 -7.29 2.07
CA PRO A 115 3.46 -7.51 0.75
C PRO A 115 4.11 -6.27 0.14
N GLN A 116 5.41 -6.34 -0.12
CA GLN A 116 6.28 -5.26 -0.59
C GLN A 116 6.98 -5.60 -1.90
N THR A 117 7.33 -4.58 -2.66
CA THR A 117 8.48 -4.59 -3.59
C THR A 117 9.61 -3.80 -2.96
N ALA A 118 10.82 -4.36 -2.95
CA ALA A 118 11.98 -3.75 -2.34
C ALA A 118 13.01 -3.30 -3.38
N TYR A 119 13.58 -2.11 -3.14
CA TYR A 119 14.64 -1.56 -3.96
C TYR A 119 15.64 -0.77 -3.10
N PHE A 120 16.92 -1.08 -3.27
CA PHE A 120 18.03 -0.31 -2.71
C PHE A 120 18.93 0.19 -3.83
N LYS A 121 19.15 1.48 -3.87
CA LYS A 121 20.07 2.13 -4.80
C LYS A 121 21.51 1.95 -4.36
N HIS A 122 21.76 1.93 -3.04
CA HIS A 122 23.07 1.88 -2.43
C HIS A 122 23.26 0.58 -1.65
N GLU A 123 24.27 -0.20 -2.03
CA GLU A 123 24.59 -1.49 -1.38
C GLU A 123 24.87 -1.33 0.12
N GLU A 124 25.52 -0.25 0.54
CA GLU A 124 25.78 0.03 1.95
C GLU A 124 24.49 0.15 2.77
N ASN A 125 23.46 0.82 2.23
CA ASN A 125 22.16 0.94 2.88
C ASN A 125 21.46 -0.40 2.98
N LEU A 126 21.55 -1.21 1.92
CA LEU A 126 21.02 -2.57 1.90
C LEU A 126 21.64 -3.42 3.01
N GLN A 127 22.97 -3.48 3.07
CA GLN A 127 23.70 -4.30 4.04
C GLN A 127 23.43 -3.86 5.49
N LYS A 128 23.39 -2.54 5.73
CA LYS A 128 23.06 -2.00 7.06
C LYS A 128 21.66 -2.38 7.48
N SER A 129 20.66 -2.19 6.61
CA SER A 129 19.26 -2.50 6.88
C SER A 129 19.07 -4.02 7.05
N ALA A 130 19.67 -4.84 6.18
CA ALA A 130 19.59 -6.29 6.26
C ALA A 130 20.19 -6.82 7.57
N ALA A 131 21.34 -6.33 8.01
CA ALA A 131 21.95 -6.71 9.29
C ALA A 131 21.03 -6.38 10.47
N LEU A 132 20.36 -5.22 10.43
CA LEU A 132 19.41 -4.81 11.46
C LEU A 132 18.22 -5.75 11.54
N PHE A 133 17.57 -6.03 10.42
CA PHE A 133 16.44 -6.97 10.37
C PHE A 133 16.82 -8.38 10.78
N ARG A 134 18.01 -8.87 10.37
CA ARG A 134 18.55 -10.16 10.78
C ARG A 134 18.77 -10.30 12.28
N SER A 135 18.97 -9.21 12.98
CA SER A 135 19.11 -9.24 14.46
C SER A 135 17.78 -9.49 15.17
N HIS A 136 16.64 -9.38 14.45
CA HIS A 136 15.31 -9.61 15.00
C HIS A 136 14.87 -11.06 14.75
N SER A 137 14.55 -11.80 15.83
CA SER A 137 14.26 -13.23 15.74
C SER A 137 12.89 -13.59 15.16
N ASP A 138 11.93 -12.66 15.15
CA ASP A 138 10.54 -12.93 14.77
C ASP A 138 9.99 -11.83 13.83
N CYS A 139 10.73 -11.62 12.71
CA CYS A 139 10.36 -10.66 11.67
C CYS A 139 9.99 -11.40 10.39
N HIS A 140 8.75 -11.23 9.93
CA HIS A 140 8.17 -11.87 8.75
C HIS A 140 8.06 -10.86 7.61
N LEU A 141 8.62 -11.19 6.45
CA LEU A 141 8.65 -10.32 5.28
C LEU A 141 7.85 -10.95 4.15
N LEU A 142 6.85 -10.22 3.63
CA LEU A 142 6.08 -10.67 2.47
C LEU A 142 6.52 -9.90 1.22
N ALA A 143 6.93 -10.62 0.19
CA ALA A 143 7.36 -10.09 -1.10
C ALA A 143 6.24 -10.22 -2.13
N ARG A 144 6.08 -9.23 -3.02
CA ARG A 144 5.12 -9.30 -4.13
C ARG A 144 5.70 -9.93 -5.39
N ASP A 145 7.01 -10.08 -5.45
CA ASP A 145 7.75 -10.56 -6.61
C ASP A 145 8.99 -11.36 -6.17
N GLU A 146 9.46 -12.25 -7.06
CA GLU A 146 10.60 -13.13 -6.80
C GLU A 146 11.92 -12.38 -6.55
N ARG A 147 12.10 -11.21 -7.18
CA ARG A 147 13.31 -10.39 -6.98
C ARG A 147 13.35 -9.88 -5.54
N THR A 148 12.22 -9.40 -5.05
CA THR A 148 12.08 -8.94 -3.66
C THR A 148 12.19 -10.08 -2.68
N GLU A 149 11.62 -11.26 -2.98
CA GLU A 149 11.73 -12.46 -2.15
C GLU A 149 13.20 -12.85 -1.99
N ASN A 150 13.96 -12.91 -3.09
CA ASN A 150 15.40 -13.21 -3.07
C ASN A 150 16.20 -12.15 -2.27
N LEU A 151 15.83 -10.87 -2.38
CA LEU A 151 16.45 -9.80 -1.61
C LEU A 151 16.14 -9.95 -0.12
N PHE A 152 14.90 -10.25 0.25
CA PHE A 152 14.46 -10.41 1.63
C PHE A 152 15.11 -11.60 2.35
N ALA A 153 15.59 -12.60 1.62
CA ALA A 153 16.39 -13.69 2.19
C ALA A 153 17.66 -13.19 2.92
N GLN A 154 18.15 -11.97 2.63
CA GLN A 154 19.23 -11.34 3.37
C GLN A 154 18.76 -10.72 4.70
N PHE A 155 17.46 -10.42 4.85
CA PHE A 155 16.86 -9.70 5.97
C PHE A 155 16.28 -10.63 7.03
N SER A 156 15.68 -11.75 6.64
CA SER A 156 15.02 -12.68 7.55
C SER A 156 15.04 -14.11 6.99
N ASP A 157 14.85 -15.10 7.88
CA ASP A 157 14.57 -16.48 7.51
C ASP A 157 13.08 -16.73 7.25
N HIS A 158 12.21 -15.77 7.62
CA HIS A 158 10.76 -15.83 7.45
C HIS A 158 10.33 -14.95 6.27
N VAL A 159 10.52 -15.45 5.07
CA VAL A 159 10.17 -14.74 3.81
C VAL A 159 9.11 -15.53 3.06
N TYR A 160 8.11 -14.81 2.54
CA TYR A 160 6.96 -15.42 1.85
C TYR A 160 6.62 -14.63 0.59
N LEU A 161 6.34 -15.33 -0.51
CA LEU A 161 5.75 -14.71 -1.69
C LEU A 161 4.24 -14.55 -1.49
N SER A 162 3.72 -13.35 -1.68
CA SER A 162 2.32 -13.01 -1.45
C SER A 162 1.83 -11.99 -2.47
N PRO A 163 0.57 -12.05 -2.92
CA PRO A 163 -0.01 -10.99 -3.74
C PRO A 163 -0.05 -9.65 -3.01
N ASP A 164 -0.23 -8.59 -3.80
CA ASP A 164 -0.48 -7.25 -3.27
C ASP A 164 -1.77 -7.20 -2.44
N MET A 165 -1.77 -6.46 -1.32
CA MET A 165 -2.95 -6.34 -0.44
C MET A 165 -4.18 -5.75 -1.16
N ALA A 166 -4.01 -5.01 -2.24
CA ALA A 166 -5.12 -4.50 -3.03
C ALA A 166 -6.03 -5.61 -3.58
N HIS A 167 -5.51 -6.84 -3.77
CA HIS A 167 -6.34 -7.98 -4.21
C HIS A 167 -7.44 -8.36 -3.21
N GLN A 168 -7.32 -7.96 -1.93
CA GLN A 168 -8.39 -8.17 -0.95
C GLN A 168 -9.68 -7.41 -1.31
N LEU A 169 -9.59 -6.36 -2.14
CA LEU A 169 -10.74 -5.60 -2.61
C LEU A 169 -11.58 -6.33 -3.68
N TYR A 170 -11.12 -7.45 -4.22
CA TYR A 170 -11.92 -8.21 -5.17
C TYR A 170 -13.27 -8.61 -4.55
N ASP A 171 -14.35 -8.49 -5.29
CA ASP A 171 -15.76 -8.63 -4.91
C ASP A 171 -16.34 -7.51 -4.02
N THR A 172 -15.54 -6.48 -3.66
CA THR A 172 -16.06 -5.36 -2.86
C THR A 172 -16.35 -4.11 -3.68
N MET A 173 -15.95 -4.11 -4.96
CA MET A 173 -16.09 -2.99 -5.89
C MET A 173 -17.13 -3.26 -6.97
N GLU A 174 -17.69 -2.18 -7.53
CA GLU A 174 -18.51 -2.28 -8.74
C GLU A 174 -17.66 -2.80 -9.90
N THR A 175 -18.21 -3.69 -10.71
CA THR A 175 -17.55 -4.22 -11.90
C THR A 175 -18.11 -3.57 -13.16
N LYS A 176 -17.34 -3.64 -14.25
CA LYS A 176 -17.73 -3.09 -15.54
C LYS A 176 -19.03 -3.71 -16.04
N GLN A 177 -19.99 -2.82 -16.39
CA GLN A 177 -21.26 -3.20 -16.98
C GLN A 177 -21.40 -2.53 -18.36
N GLY A 178 -21.85 -3.30 -19.36
CA GLY A 178 -22.05 -2.79 -20.72
C GLY A 178 -20.75 -2.41 -21.43
N THR A 179 -20.90 -1.79 -22.61
CA THR A 179 -19.80 -1.32 -23.46
C THR A 179 -20.01 0.15 -23.84
N THR A 180 -18.94 0.94 -23.84
CA THR A 180 -18.93 2.37 -24.19
C THR A 180 -18.20 2.63 -25.51
N GLY A 181 -17.37 1.69 -25.96
CA GLY A 181 -16.45 1.87 -27.08
C GLY A 181 -15.17 2.62 -26.74
N GLU A 182 -15.02 3.09 -25.52
CA GLU A 182 -13.92 3.94 -25.08
C GLU A 182 -12.72 3.14 -24.56
N GLN A 183 -11.52 3.70 -24.71
CA GLN A 183 -10.28 3.15 -24.22
C GLN A 183 -9.53 4.18 -23.37
N LEU A 184 -9.08 3.77 -22.19
CA LEU A 184 -8.22 4.55 -21.31
C LEU A 184 -6.76 4.14 -21.49
N TYR A 185 -5.89 5.12 -21.73
CA TYR A 185 -4.45 4.98 -21.64
C TYR A 185 -4.01 5.56 -20.31
N PHE A 186 -3.80 4.67 -19.32
CA PHE A 186 -3.43 5.05 -17.98
C PHE A 186 -1.92 4.97 -17.81
N LEU A 187 -1.26 6.06 -18.16
CA LEU A 187 0.20 6.13 -18.32
C LEU A 187 0.84 6.96 -17.22
N ARG A 188 1.98 6.50 -16.73
CA ARG A 188 2.76 7.20 -15.71
C ARG A 188 3.29 8.54 -16.22
N LYS A 189 3.14 9.60 -15.42
CA LYS A 189 3.62 10.95 -15.72
C LYS A 189 4.64 11.49 -14.72
N ASP A 190 4.82 10.80 -13.59
CA ASP A 190 5.73 11.21 -12.52
C ASP A 190 7.21 10.97 -12.88
N ILE A 191 8.11 11.23 -11.91
CA ILE A 191 9.56 11.12 -12.07
C ILE A 191 10.06 9.70 -12.41
N GLU A 192 9.23 8.69 -12.24
CA GLU A 192 9.54 7.30 -12.60
C GLU A 192 9.07 6.95 -14.03
N ALA A 193 8.51 7.91 -14.79
CA ALA A 193 8.14 7.69 -16.19
C ALA A 193 9.38 7.43 -17.05
N SER A 194 9.25 6.49 -17.98
CA SER A 194 10.32 6.01 -18.86
C SER A 194 10.11 6.42 -20.33
N ASP A 195 10.94 5.91 -21.20
CA ASP A 195 10.76 6.09 -22.64
C ASP A 195 9.60 5.26 -23.19
N VAL A 196 9.08 4.29 -22.45
CA VAL A 196 7.92 3.47 -22.84
C VAL A 196 6.68 4.36 -22.98
N GLU A 197 6.40 5.22 -21.98
CA GLU A 197 5.27 6.16 -22.02
C GLU A 197 5.40 7.13 -23.19
N LYS A 198 6.59 7.67 -23.43
CA LYS A 198 6.84 8.59 -24.56
C LYS A 198 6.57 7.91 -25.90
N ASN A 199 7.02 6.66 -26.06
CA ASN A 199 6.82 5.87 -27.27
C ASN A 199 5.35 5.54 -27.51
N ILE A 200 4.60 5.22 -26.44
CA ILE A 200 3.16 5.01 -26.54
C ILE A 200 2.47 6.31 -26.95
N LEU A 201 2.74 7.41 -26.27
CA LEU A 201 2.14 8.71 -26.55
C LEU A 201 2.38 9.19 -27.99
N ALA A 202 3.58 8.97 -28.54
CA ALA A 202 3.93 9.33 -29.90
C ALA A 202 3.13 8.58 -30.97
N GLN A 203 2.56 7.43 -30.63
CA GLN A 203 1.76 6.59 -31.55
C GLN A 203 0.26 6.79 -31.39
N LEU A 204 -0.17 7.53 -30.36
CA LEU A 204 -1.60 7.73 -30.09
C LEU A 204 -2.18 8.90 -30.91
N PRO A 205 -3.44 8.78 -31.37
CA PRO A 205 -4.20 9.92 -31.87
C PRO A 205 -4.26 11.07 -30.86
N ALA A 206 -4.29 12.31 -31.34
CA ALA A 206 -4.25 13.51 -30.48
C ALA A 206 -5.45 13.61 -29.48
N ASN A 207 -6.56 12.95 -29.78
CA ASN A 207 -7.77 12.94 -28.96
C ASN A 207 -7.90 11.70 -28.08
N SER A 208 -6.82 10.91 -27.91
CA SER A 208 -6.84 9.72 -27.05
C SER A 208 -7.07 10.10 -25.59
N ASN A 209 -7.84 9.27 -24.89
CA ASN A 209 -8.11 9.45 -23.44
C ASN A 209 -6.91 8.98 -22.63
N VAL A 210 -5.95 9.89 -22.37
CA VAL A 210 -4.72 9.63 -21.61
C VAL A 210 -4.84 10.28 -20.24
N LYS A 211 -4.64 9.48 -19.19
CA LYS A 211 -4.68 9.93 -17.78
C LYS A 211 -3.60 9.28 -16.94
N ASP A 212 -3.30 9.95 -15.83
CA ASP A 212 -2.60 9.40 -14.67
C ASP A 212 -3.37 9.77 -13.40
N TRP A 213 -2.90 9.37 -12.22
CA TRP A 213 -3.54 9.70 -10.94
C TRP A 213 -3.76 11.20 -10.77
N GLU A 214 -2.77 12.02 -11.13
CA GLU A 214 -2.83 13.48 -11.01
C GLU A 214 -3.96 14.13 -11.84
N ASP A 215 -4.37 13.51 -12.95
CA ASP A 215 -5.47 14.02 -13.78
C ASP A 215 -6.86 13.75 -13.17
N ILE A 216 -6.94 12.91 -12.15
CA ILE A 216 -8.18 12.52 -11.48
C ILE A 216 -8.31 13.15 -10.11
N LEU A 217 -7.16 13.42 -9.46
CA LEU A 217 -7.08 14.13 -8.20
C LEU A 217 -7.44 15.61 -8.37
N SER A 218 -7.91 16.23 -7.31
CA SER A 218 -8.36 17.62 -7.30
C SER A 218 -7.59 18.46 -6.29
N THR A 219 -7.63 19.77 -6.44
CA THR A 219 -7.09 20.71 -5.46
C THR A 219 -7.72 20.53 -4.06
N GLU A 220 -8.97 20.07 -3.98
CA GLU A 220 -9.61 19.73 -2.70
C GLU A 220 -8.86 18.59 -2.01
N ASP A 221 -8.42 17.59 -2.75
CA ASP A 221 -7.64 16.45 -2.20
C ASP A 221 -6.32 16.93 -1.59
N ASP A 222 -5.64 17.89 -2.24
CA ASP A 222 -4.40 18.48 -1.72
C ASP A 222 -4.64 19.27 -0.43
N VAL A 223 -5.74 20.04 -0.37
CA VAL A 223 -6.12 20.80 0.84
C VAL A 223 -6.42 19.86 2.00
N VAL A 224 -7.19 18.79 1.74
CA VAL A 224 -7.53 17.79 2.77
C VAL A 224 -6.29 17.05 3.25
N LEU A 225 -5.38 16.69 2.34
CA LEU A 225 -4.11 16.07 2.70
C LEU A 225 -3.27 17.00 3.58
N ALA A 226 -3.10 18.27 3.18
CA ALA A 226 -2.32 19.26 3.94
C ALA A 226 -2.89 19.50 5.34
N LEU A 227 -4.22 19.52 5.47
CA LEU A 227 -4.90 19.64 6.77
C LEU A 227 -4.66 18.39 7.63
N SER A 228 -4.80 17.19 7.04
CA SER A 228 -4.57 15.93 7.73
C SER A 228 -3.13 15.82 8.26
N TRP A 229 -2.12 16.22 7.47
CA TRP A 229 -0.72 16.30 7.93
C TRP A 229 -0.53 17.23 9.12
N ARG A 230 -1.14 18.42 9.07
CA ARG A 230 -1.03 19.41 10.15
C ARG A 230 -1.66 18.89 11.44
N ILE A 231 -2.84 18.29 11.33
CA ILE A 231 -3.56 17.71 12.48
C ILE A 231 -2.76 16.55 13.06
N SER A 232 -2.25 15.62 12.24
CA SER A 232 -1.45 14.48 12.69
C SER A 232 -0.18 14.93 13.42
N LYS A 233 0.59 15.89 12.85
CA LYS A 233 1.77 16.44 13.50
C LYS A 233 1.46 17.18 14.81
N MET A 234 0.37 17.93 14.84
CA MET A 234 -0.09 18.62 16.05
C MET A 234 -0.51 17.60 17.13
N ALA A 235 -1.29 16.60 16.76
CA ALA A 235 -1.73 15.55 17.66
C ALA A 235 -0.55 14.77 18.24
N LYS A 236 0.49 14.49 17.44
CA LYS A 236 1.76 13.89 17.91
C LYS A 236 2.44 14.79 18.92
N LYS A 237 2.63 16.09 18.59
CA LYS A 237 3.34 17.05 19.43
C LYS A 237 2.73 17.20 20.82
N PHE A 238 1.40 17.11 20.92
CA PHE A 238 0.67 17.26 22.18
C PHE A 238 0.20 15.95 22.82
N GLY A 239 0.62 14.80 22.29
CA GLY A 239 0.26 13.49 22.82
C GLY A 239 -1.26 13.18 22.75
N LEU A 240 -1.98 13.75 21.79
CA LEU A 240 -3.44 13.64 21.67
C LEU A 240 -3.82 12.37 20.88
N GLY A 241 -3.74 11.20 21.51
CA GLY A 241 -4.02 9.91 20.87
C GLY A 241 -5.40 9.86 20.20
N TRP A 242 -6.45 10.34 20.90
CA TRP A 242 -7.81 10.39 20.35
C TRP A 242 -7.92 11.21 19.05
N LEU A 243 -7.13 12.28 18.92
CA LEU A 243 -7.14 13.12 17.72
C LEU A 243 -6.41 12.44 16.55
N LYS A 244 -5.36 11.66 16.84
CA LYS A 244 -4.71 10.80 15.83
C LYS A 244 -5.70 9.76 15.29
N ASP A 245 -6.47 9.11 16.18
CA ASP A 245 -7.48 8.11 15.80
C ASP A 245 -8.61 8.73 14.96
N LEU A 246 -9.07 9.93 15.33
CA LEU A 246 -10.06 10.68 14.56
C LEU A 246 -9.53 11.08 13.17
N CYS A 247 -8.28 11.53 13.10
CA CYS A 247 -7.63 11.88 11.84
C CYS A 247 -7.52 10.66 10.90
N HIS A 248 -7.13 9.50 11.44
CA HIS A 248 -7.12 8.24 10.70
C HIS A 248 -8.51 7.88 10.15
N GLN A 249 -9.56 7.92 10.99
CA GLN A 249 -10.93 7.60 10.57
C GLN A 249 -11.43 8.54 9.47
N PHE A 250 -11.17 9.84 9.63
CA PHE A 250 -11.50 10.84 8.60
C PHE A 250 -10.77 10.55 7.29
N TRP A 251 -9.43 10.32 7.35
CA TRP A 251 -8.61 10.03 6.18
C TRP A 251 -9.05 8.75 5.47
N TYR A 252 -9.35 7.70 6.21
CA TYR A 252 -9.89 6.46 5.65
C TYR A 252 -11.19 6.71 4.87
N ALA A 253 -12.15 7.41 5.48
CA ALA A 253 -13.42 7.72 4.84
C ALA A 253 -13.25 8.64 3.62
N TYR A 254 -12.31 9.59 3.68
CA TYR A 254 -12.03 10.49 2.58
C TYR A 254 -11.39 9.76 1.40
N THR A 255 -10.38 8.93 1.65
CA THR A 255 -9.70 8.18 0.60
C THR A 255 -10.58 7.11 -0.06
N GLN A 256 -11.59 6.60 0.63
CA GLN A 256 -12.64 5.78 -0.01
C GLN A 256 -13.37 6.55 -1.13
N ARG A 257 -13.62 7.85 -0.94
CA ARG A 257 -14.24 8.69 -1.98
C ARG A 257 -13.30 8.88 -3.16
N ILE A 258 -12.00 9.06 -2.92
CA ILE A 258 -10.98 9.13 -3.98
C ILE A 258 -10.99 7.83 -4.78
N VAL A 259 -10.89 6.67 -4.13
CA VAL A 259 -10.89 5.37 -4.80
C VAL A 259 -12.17 5.16 -5.62
N LYS A 260 -13.34 5.52 -5.10
CA LYS A 260 -14.60 5.46 -5.85
C LYS A 260 -14.61 6.38 -7.06
N ARG A 261 -14.11 7.62 -6.95
CA ARG A 261 -14.00 8.55 -8.06
C ARG A 261 -13.10 8.02 -9.17
N VAL A 262 -11.95 7.44 -8.78
CA VAL A 262 -11.03 6.79 -9.73
C VAL A 262 -11.70 5.57 -10.39
N ALA A 263 -12.44 4.76 -9.63
CA ALA A 263 -13.18 3.63 -10.19
C ALA A 263 -14.17 4.07 -11.28
N GLN A 264 -14.88 5.18 -11.11
CA GLN A 264 -15.79 5.70 -12.11
C GLN A 264 -15.07 6.10 -13.41
N VAL A 265 -13.85 6.66 -13.31
CA VAL A 265 -13.04 6.97 -14.50
C VAL A 265 -12.65 5.69 -15.26
N PHE A 266 -12.27 4.64 -14.55
CA PHE A 266 -11.92 3.36 -15.16
C PHE A 266 -13.16 2.68 -15.77
N LEU A 267 -14.27 2.62 -15.04
CA LEU A 267 -15.53 1.99 -15.45
C LEU A 267 -16.18 2.67 -16.69
N ALA A 268 -15.85 3.95 -16.95
CA ALA A 268 -16.28 4.65 -18.15
C ALA A 268 -15.61 4.13 -19.43
N ASN A 269 -14.63 3.22 -19.35
CA ASN A 269 -13.87 2.69 -20.46
C ASN A 269 -14.00 1.17 -20.55
N ASP A 270 -13.91 0.62 -21.78
CA ASP A 270 -14.02 -0.82 -22.05
C ASP A 270 -12.67 -1.54 -21.98
N LYS A 271 -11.58 -0.78 -22.13
CA LYS A 271 -10.21 -1.28 -22.11
C LYS A 271 -9.30 -0.28 -21.42
N VAL A 272 -8.28 -0.80 -20.75
CA VAL A 272 -7.22 0.01 -20.16
C VAL A 272 -5.86 -0.46 -20.66
N THR A 273 -5.04 0.47 -21.14
CA THR A 273 -3.62 0.23 -21.40
C THR A 273 -2.84 1.01 -20.36
N THR A 274 -1.95 0.36 -19.62
CA THR A 274 -1.29 1.00 -18.48
C THR A 274 0.18 0.61 -18.34
N THR A 275 1.00 1.56 -17.86
CA THR A 275 2.37 1.35 -17.40
C THR A 275 2.48 1.32 -15.88
N ARG A 276 1.34 1.46 -15.16
CA ARG A 276 1.30 1.39 -13.70
C ARG A 276 0.83 0.03 -13.21
N LEU A 277 1.58 -0.56 -12.27
CA LEU A 277 1.19 -1.80 -11.60
C LEU A 277 -0.24 -1.70 -11.02
N HIS A 278 -0.52 -0.64 -10.26
CA HIS A 278 -1.86 -0.47 -9.67
C HIS A 278 -2.93 -0.04 -10.67
N GLY A 279 -2.56 0.49 -11.84
CA GLY A 279 -3.48 0.65 -12.96
C GLY A 279 -3.95 -0.71 -13.49
N HIS A 280 -3.03 -1.69 -13.57
CA HIS A 280 -3.35 -3.07 -13.91
C HIS A 280 -4.22 -3.74 -12.83
N ILE A 281 -3.75 -3.75 -11.58
CA ILE A 281 -4.48 -4.37 -10.46
C ILE A 281 -5.89 -3.79 -10.37
N PHE A 282 -6.04 -2.48 -10.45
CA PHE A 282 -7.33 -1.82 -10.36
C PHE A 282 -8.27 -2.19 -11.53
N SER A 283 -7.73 -2.26 -12.75
CA SER A 283 -8.50 -2.75 -13.90
C SER A 283 -9.00 -4.19 -13.68
N CYS A 284 -8.16 -5.06 -13.11
CA CYS A 284 -8.55 -6.43 -12.78
C CYS A 284 -9.65 -6.47 -11.71
N LEU A 285 -9.54 -5.65 -10.64
CA LEU A 285 -10.56 -5.57 -9.58
C LEU A 285 -11.92 -5.11 -10.11
N LEU A 286 -11.93 -4.25 -11.14
CA LEU A 286 -13.13 -3.73 -11.81
C LEU A 286 -13.61 -4.64 -12.97
N GLU A 287 -12.92 -5.76 -13.21
CA GLU A 287 -13.17 -6.69 -14.33
C GLU A 287 -13.10 -6.00 -15.72
N ILE A 288 -12.19 -5.03 -15.88
CA ILE A 288 -11.95 -4.35 -17.14
C ILE A 288 -10.78 -5.01 -17.88
N PRO A 289 -10.94 -5.42 -19.15
CA PRO A 289 -9.84 -5.90 -19.98
C PRO A 289 -8.70 -4.89 -20.02
N ASN A 290 -7.48 -5.35 -19.75
CA ASN A 290 -6.35 -4.44 -19.70
C ASN A 290 -5.08 -5.03 -20.33
N ARG A 291 -4.19 -4.12 -20.74
CA ARG A 291 -2.85 -4.41 -21.24
C ARG A 291 -1.83 -3.67 -20.41
N VAL A 292 -0.90 -4.42 -19.84
CA VAL A 292 0.28 -3.85 -19.17
C VAL A 292 1.37 -3.61 -20.22
N CYS A 293 1.95 -2.42 -20.18
CA CYS A 293 3.17 -2.11 -20.90
C CYS A 293 4.27 -2.00 -19.86
N ASP A 294 5.28 -2.86 -19.99
CA ASP A 294 6.40 -2.93 -19.06
C ASP A 294 7.22 -1.63 -19.13
N ASN A 295 7.65 -1.15 -17.97
CA ASN A 295 8.28 0.13 -17.79
C ASN A 295 9.77 -0.04 -17.36
#